data_bc2604d99ed885168f1a718adb41919c
#
_entry.id   bc2604d99ed885168f1a718adb41919c
#
_cell.length_a   1.000
_cell.length_b   1.000
_cell.length_c   1.000
_cell.angle_alpha   90.00
_cell.angle_beta   90.00
_cell.angle_gamma   90.00
#
_symmetry.space_group_name_H-M   'P 1'
#
loop_
_entity.id
_entity.type
_entity.pdbx_description
1 polymer ?
#
loop_
_entity_poly.entity_id
_entity_poly.type
_entity_poly.pdbx_seq_one_letter_code
_entity_poly.pdbx_strand_id
1 'polypeptide(L)'
;KDTHTGNTLTGPNNKVHLPSVDLPNSNIHLGIRSNSKGDEEKIATGLASIHEEDATFIYNVDSELRQTVLSGQGELHLQVSIDRLKRKFNVDIETFKPRIPYRETIRGAGSSKYRHKKQSGGAGQFAEVWLKVESKQRGEGVEFTQSLVGQNVDRIFVPSVEKGVSAACIEGVLAGYRVVDLKVDFYDGKQHPVDSKDIAFQMAGKHAFKEAFLSAQPCLLEPVL
;
A
#
# COMPACT_ATOMS: atom_id res chain seq x y z
N LYS A 1 -16.23 0.87 31.59
CA LYS A 1 -15.50 -0.17 30.83
C LYS A 1 -14.67 0.41 29.69
N ASP A 2 -15.01 1.61 29.20
CA ASP A 2 -14.38 2.24 28.03
C ASP A 2 -13.55 3.47 28.42
N THR A 3 -12.84 3.38 29.54
CA THR A 3 -11.98 4.45 30.05
C THR A 3 -10.54 4.15 29.70
N HIS A 4 -9.89 5.09 29.02
CA HIS A 4 -8.49 4.99 28.59
C HIS A 4 -7.60 5.98 29.37
N THR A 5 -6.30 5.75 29.35
CA THR A 5 -5.32 6.67 29.94
C THR A 5 -5.49 8.09 29.36
N GLY A 6 -5.58 9.11 30.22
CA GLY A 6 -5.81 10.50 29.82
C GLY A 6 -7.28 10.93 29.77
N ASN A 7 -8.25 10.01 29.97
CA ASN A 7 -9.64 10.39 30.04
C ASN A 7 -9.97 11.17 31.32
N THR A 8 -10.84 12.16 31.23
CA THR A 8 -11.37 12.89 32.38
C THR A 8 -12.58 12.15 32.95
N LEU A 9 -12.49 11.76 34.22
CA LEU A 9 -13.62 11.18 34.96
C LEU A 9 -14.35 12.27 35.76
N THR A 10 -15.64 12.42 35.52
CA THR A 10 -16.47 13.45 36.20
C THR A 10 -17.75 12.84 36.77
N GLY A 11 -18.33 13.51 37.75
CA GLY A 11 -19.67 13.17 38.22
C GLY A 11 -20.74 13.50 37.17
N PRO A 12 -21.94 12.89 37.27
CA PRO A 12 -23.00 13.00 36.25
C PRO A 12 -23.50 14.44 36.03
N ASN A 13 -23.35 15.31 37.03
CA ASN A 13 -23.80 16.72 37.00
C ASN A 13 -22.65 17.70 36.71
N ASN A 14 -21.43 17.24 36.52
CA ASN A 14 -20.27 18.09 36.34
C ASN A 14 -19.62 17.81 34.97
N LYS A 15 -19.77 18.71 34.02
CA LYS A 15 -19.26 18.57 32.65
C LYS A 15 -17.87 19.23 32.51
N VAL A 16 -16.95 18.93 33.39
CA VAL A 16 -15.56 19.41 33.28
C VAL A 16 -14.80 18.45 32.37
N HIS A 17 -14.12 18.97 31.35
CA HIS A 17 -13.19 18.23 30.49
C HIS A 17 -11.81 18.87 30.69
N LEU A 18 -10.87 18.09 31.21
CA LEU A 18 -9.48 18.51 31.33
C LEU A 18 -8.76 18.24 29.97
N PRO A 19 -7.78 19.08 29.61
CA PRO A 19 -6.98 18.81 28.42
C PRO A 19 -6.24 17.48 28.56
N SER A 20 -6.07 16.77 27.44
CA SER A 20 -5.27 15.55 27.40
C SER A 20 -3.80 15.85 27.72
N VAL A 21 -3.10 14.87 28.28
CA VAL A 21 -1.67 14.98 28.52
C VAL A 21 -0.93 14.84 27.19
N ASP A 22 -0.06 15.79 26.87
CA ASP A 22 0.83 15.69 25.72
C ASP A 22 1.92 14.68 26.04
N LEU A 23 1.91 13.55 25.32
CA LEU A 23 2.90 12.51 25.44
C LEU A 23 4.05 12.75 24.45
N PRO A 24 5.30 12.42 24.85
CA PRO A 24 6.43 12.58 23.96
C PRO A 24 6.33 11.62 22.76
N ASN A 25 6.81 12.09 21.60
CA ASN A 25 6.84 11.28 20.37
C ASN A 25 7.82 10.09 20.52
N SER A 26 7.50 9.01 19.85
CA SER A 26 8.37 7.84 19.81
C SER A 26 9.61 8.09 18.95
N ASN A 27 10.80 7.72 19.46
CA ASN A 27 12.09 7.97 18.80
C ASN A 27 12.72 6.70 18.20
N ILE A 28 12.25 5.53 18.59
CA ILE A 28 12.82 4.23 18.14
C ILE A 28 11.70 3.33 17.63
N HIS A 29 12.01 2.64 16.55
CA HIS A 29 11.11 1.73 15.87
C HIS A 29 11.75 0.35 15.70
N LEU A 30 11.02 -0.71 16.05
CA LEU A 30 11.43 -2.11 15.86
C LEU A 30 10.33 -2.88 15.14
N GLY A 31 10.69 -3.64 14.13
CA GLY A 31 9.81 -4.64 13.54
C GLY A 31 9.76 -5.89 14.40
N ILE A 32 8.60 -6.51 14.51
CA ILE A 32 8.46 -7.80 15.17
C ILE A 32 7.80 -8.83 14.25
N ARG A 33 8.13 -10.08 14.47
CA ARG A 33 7.44 -11.22 13.87
C ARG A 33 7.31 -12.36 14.88
N SER A 34 6.26 -13.15 14.73
CA SER A 34 6.10 -14.38 15.51
C SER A 34 7.06 -15.45 15.01
N ASN A 35 7.67 -16.20 15.94
CA ASN A 35 8.43 -17.41 15.62
C ASN A 35 7.52 -18.65 15.50
N SER A 36 6.30 -18.57 16.05
CA SER A 36 5.34 -19.68 16.08
C SER A 36 4.10 -19.34 15.27
N LYS A 37 3.67 -20.26 14.42
CA LYS A 37 2.38 -20.12 13.72
C LYS A 37 1.23 -20.21 14.72
N GLY A 38 0.30 -19.24 14.64
CA GLY A 38 -0.90 -19.21 15.48
C GLY A 38 -0.79 -18.31 16.72
N ASP A 39 0.35 -17.66 16.95
CA ASP A 39 0.50 -16.72 18.06
C ASP A 39 0.13 -15.27 17.67
N GLU A 40 -0.23 -15.02 16.41
CA GLU A 40 -0.56 -13.69 15.89
C GLU A 40 -1.69 -13.01 16.68
N GLU A 41 -2.74 -13.78 17.05
CA GLU A 41 -3.87 -13.28 17.82
C GLU A 41 -3.48 -12.93 19.27
N LYS A 42 -2.64 -13.78 19.90
CA LYS A 42 -2.11 -13.49 21.23
C LYS A 42 -1.20 -12.26 21.23
N ILE A 43 -0.36 -12.12 20.19
CA ILE A 43 0.50 -10.96 20.01
C ILE A 43 -0.35 -9.70 19.85
N ALA A 44 -1.37 -9.71 18.99
CA ALA A 44 -2.25 -8.57 18.79
C ALA A 44 -2.97 -8.15 20.10
N THR A 45 -3.52 -9.11 20.82
CA THR A 45 -4.16 -8.89 22.13
C THR A 45 -3.15 -8.35 23.16
N GLY A 46 -1.94 -8.91 23.17
CA GLY A 46 -0.87 -8.48 24.07
C GLY A 46 -0.39 -7.06 23.79
N LEU A 47 -0.21 -6.71 22.53
CA LEU A 47 0.18 -5.35 22.12
C LEU A 47 -0.88 -4.32 22.50
N ALA A 48 -2.15 -4.64 22.28
CA ALA A 48 -3.26 -3.78 22.70
C ALA A 48 -3.28 -3.58 24.22
N SER A 49 -3.07 -4.66 25.01
CA SER A 49 -3.00 -4.58 26.47
C SER A 49 -1.83 -3.72 26.96
N ILE A 50 -0.65 -3.82 26.33
CA ILE A 50 0.52 -3.02 26.71
C ILE A 50 0.31 -1.55 26.36
N HIS A 51 -0.29 -1.26 25.20
CA HIS A 51 -0.61 0.11 24.79
C HIS A 51 -1.61 0.78 25.74
N GLU A 52 -2.59 0.04 26.26
CA GLU A 52 -3.53 0.56 27.27
C GLU A 52 -2.84 0.85 28.61
N GLU A 53 -1.81 0.06 28.98
CA GLU A 53 -1.01 0.30 30.18
C GLU A 53 -0.02 1.46 30.00
N ASP A 54 0.50 1.66 28.78
CA ASP A 54 1.51 2.67 28.44
C ASP A 54 1.20 3.30 27.07
N ALA A 55 0.59 4.47 27.11
CA ALA A 55 0.19 5.20 25.91
C ALA A 55 1.40 5.74 25.08
N THR A 56 2.62 5.69 25.62
CA THR A 56 3.86 6.03 24.87
C THR A 56 4.40 4.86 24.06
N PHE A 57 3.91 3.63 24.33
CA PHE A 57 4.18 2.46 23.54
C PHE A 57 3.16 2.37 22.40
N ILE A 58 3.60 2.54 21.19
CA ILE A 58 2.75 2.53 19.99
C ILE A 58 3.07 1.29 19.16
N TYR A 59 2.06 0.68 18.58
CA TYR A 59 2.25 -0.37 17.59
C TYR A 59 1.41 -0.11 16.34
N ASN A 60 1.96 -0.48 15.19
CA ASN A 60 1.29 -0.34 13.90
C ASN A 60 1.46 -1.61 13.07
N VAL A 61 0.36 -2.12 12.55
CA VAL A 61 0.37 -3.28 11.63
C VAL A 61 0.38 -2.76 10.21
N ASP A 62 1.53 -2.86 9.57
CA ASP A 62 1.72 -2.50 8.17
C ASP A 62 1.38 -3.71 7.28
N SER A 63 0.19 -3.69 6.69
CA SER A 63 -0.28 -4.75 5.80
C SER A 63 0.45 -4.77 4.45
N GLU A 64 0.98 -3.64 4.00
CA GLU A 64 1.71 -3.51 2.74
C GLU A 64 3.07 -4.21 2.82
N LEU A 65 3.84 -3.91 3.85
CA LEU A 65 5.14 -4.54 4.09
C LEU A 65 5.05 -5.83 4.91
N ARG A 66 3.84 -6.22 5.33
CA ARG A 66 3.56 -7.40 6.17
C ARG A 66 4.46 -7.43 7.39
N GLN A 67 4.48 -6.35 8.14
CA GLN A 67 5.25 -6.22 9.36
C GLN A 67 4.44 -5.53 10.44
N THR A 68 4.70 -5.88 11.70
CA THR A 68 4.23 -5.13 12.85
C THR A 68 5.39 -4.32 13.39
N VAL A 69 5.21 -3.01 13.49
CA VAL A 69 6.22 -2.07 13.97
C VAL A 69 5.83 -1.59 15.36
N LEU A 70 6.75 -1.75 16.30
CA LEU A 70 6.67 -1.20 17.65
C LEU A 70 7.44 0.12 17.68
N SER A 71 6.88 1.12 18.33
CA SER A 71 7.47 2.44 18.49
C SER A 71 7.47 2.84 19.95
N GLY A 72 8.58 3.37 20.44
CA GLY A 72 8.75 3.73 21.83
C GLY A 72 9.79 4.82 22.07
N GLN A 73 9.96 5.22 23.32
CA GLN A 73 10.82 6.32 23.75
C GLN A 73 12.31 5.98 23.68
N GLY A 74 12.67 4.70 23.73
CA GLY A 74 14.04 4.24 23.69
C GLY A 74 14.15 2.73 23.61
N GLU A 75 15.36 2.22 23.38
CA GLU A 75 15.63 0.78 23.22
C GLU A 75 15.21 -0.03 24.47
N LEU A 76 15.58 0.47 25.66
CA LEU A 76 15.21 -0.18 26.90
C LEU A 76 13.69 -0.23 27.12
N HIS A 77 12.98 0.83 26.74
CA HIS A 77 11.52 0.89 26.82
C HIS A 77 10.89 -0.22 25.96
N LEU A 78 11.32 -0.35 24.68
CA LEU A 78 10.83 -1.41 23.80
C LEU A 78 11.21 -2.80 24.29
N GLN A 79 12.42 -2.97 24.83
CA GLN A 79 12.86 -4.26 25.36
C GLN A 79 12.03 -4.71 26.56
N VAL A 80 11.75 -3.82 27.50
CA VAL A 80 10.88 -4.11 28.66
C VAL A 80 9.45 -4.47 28.20
N SER A 81 8.93 -3.75 27.22
CA SER A 81 7.60 -4.03 26.66
C SER A 81 7.54 -5.40 25.96
N ILE A 82 8.57 -5.75 25.19
CA ILE A 82 8.73 -7.06 24.56
C ILE A 82 8.83 -8.17 25.60
N ASP A 83 9.62 -7.99 26.67
CA ASP A 83 9.75 -8.96 27.75
C ASP A 83 8.43 -9.15 28.53
N ARG A 84 7.65 -8.07 28.69
CA ARG A 84 6.28 -8.17 29.26
C ARG A 84 5.37 -8.96 28.34
N LEU A 85 5.42 -8.70 27.02
CA LEU A 85 4.64 -9.43 26.03
C LEU A 85 4.96 -10.94 26.08
N LYS A 86 6.24 -11.30 26.06
CA LYS A 86 6.68 -12.69 26.13
C LYS A 86 6.20 -13.37 27.41
N ARG A 87 6.39 -12.74 28.57
CA ARG A 87 6.04 -13.33 29.88
C ARG A 87 4.54 -13.38 30.11
N LYS A 88 3.78 -12.34 29.80
CA LYS A 88 2.35 -12.24 30.12
C LYS A 88 1.49 -13.07 29.16
N PHE A 89 1.86 -13.15 27.90
CA PHE A 89 1.09 -13.82 26.85
C PHE A 89 1.72 -15.12 26.34
N ASN A 90 2.88 -15.50 26.89
CA ASN A 90 3.62 -16.73 26.55
C ASN A 90 3.81 -16.85 25.02
N VAL A 91 4.31 -15.81 24.38
CA VAL A 91 4.61 -15.75 22.95
C VAL A 91 6.10 -15.62 22.70
N ASP A 92 6.59 -16.22 21.62
CA ASP A 92 7.97 -16.05 21.16
C ASP A 92 8.01 -15.17 19.93
N ILE A 93 8.72 -14.04 20.07
CA ILE A 93 8.85 -13.05 19.00
C ILE A 93 10.31 -12.73 18.74
N GLU A 94 10.61 -12.51 17.47
CA GLU A 94 11.88 -12.00 16.97
C GLU A 94 11.75 -10.54 16.59
N THR A 95 12.78 -9.75 16.88
CA THR A 95 12.87 -8.34 16.50
C THR A 95 13.79 -8.14 15.31
N PHE A 96 13.46 -7.18 14.44
CA PHE A 96 14.27 -6.82 13.30
C PHE A 96 14.16 -5.31 13.00
N LYS A 97 15.08 -4.79 12.18
CA LYS A 97 14.99 -3.41 11.70
C LYS A 97 13.78 -3.26 10.77
N PRO A 98 12.84 -2.34 11.02
CA PRO A 98 11.66 -2.17 10.17
C PRO A 98 12.05 -1.92 8.71
N ARG A 99 11.27 -2.47 7.79
CA ARG A 99 11.41 -2.16 6.36
C ARG A 99 10.85 -0.78 6.10
N ILE A 100 11.56 -0.01 5.29
CA ILE A 100 11.14 1.33 4.89
C ILE A 100 10.12 1.22 3.74
N PRO A 101 8.97 1.88 3.81
CA PRO A 101 7.96 1.86 2.76
C PRO A 101 8.34 2.79 1.62
N TYR A 102 9.27 2.38 0.76
CA TYR A 102 9.59 3.11 -0.46
C TYR A 102 8.35 3.23 -1.36
N ARG A 103 8.37 4.21 -2.24
CA ARG A 103 7.37 4.40 -3.30
C ARG A 103 8.07 4.51 -4.65
N GLU A 104 7.35 4.16 -5.71
CA GLU A 104 7.82 4.36 -7.08
C GLU A 104 7.07 5.51 -7.72
N THR A 105 7.76 6.29 -8.53
CA THR A 105 7.15 7.35 -9.32
C THR A 105 7.99 7.64 -10.56
N ILE A 106 7.53 8.59 -11.38
CA ILE A 106 8.22 9.05 -12.59
C ILE A 106 8.55 10.54 -12.49
N ARG A 107 9.60 10.96 -13.20
CA ARG A 107 9.99 12.38 -13.28
C ARG A 107 9.58 13.05 -14.59
N GLY A 108 9.24 12.28 -15.59
CA GLY A 108 8.90 12.74 -16.92
C GLY A 108 7.59 12.18 -17.45
N ALA A 109 7.43 12.22 -18.75
CA ALA A 109 6.33 11.59 -19.45
C ALA A 109 6.83 10.39 -20.26
N GLY A 110 6.00 9.38 -20.41
CA GLY A 110 6.30 8.19 -21.20
C GLY A 110 5.05 7.70 -21.91
N SER A 111 5.25 6.92 -22.96
CA SER A 111 4.16 6.28 -23.67
C SER A 111 4.55 4.89 -24.13
N SER A 112 3.57 4.02 -24.25
CA SER A 112 3.78 2.69 -24.77
C SER A 112 2.60 2.19 -25.59
N LYS A 113 2.86 1.17 -26.37
CA LYS A 113 1.87 0.45 -27.19
C LYS A 113 2.10 -1.03 -27.00
N TYR A 114 1.24 -1.66 -26.24
CA TYR A 114 1.38 -3.08 -25.95
C TYR A 114 0.26 -3.89 -26.60
N ARG A 115 0.63 -4.99 -27.27
CA ARG A 115 -0.28 -5.95 -27.87
C ARG A 115 -0.23 -7.27 -27.14
N HIS A 116 -1.32 -7.60 -26.46
CA HIS A 116 -1.53 -8.93 -25.90
C HIS A 116 -2.18 -9.83 -26.95
N LYS A 117 -1.48 -10.89 -27.37
CA LYS A 117 -2.02 -11.92 -28.23
C LYS A 117 -1.65 -13.29 -27.68
N LYS A 118 -2.65 -14.07 -27.31
CA LYS A 118 -2.47 -15.46 -26.85
C LYS A 118 -3.42 -16.35 -27.61
N GLN A 119 -2.87 -17.40 -28.21
CA GLN A 119 -3.63 -18.40 -28.96
C GLN A 119 -3.16 -19.78 -28.51
N SER A 120 -3.95 -20.44 -27.68
CA SER A 120 -3.67 -21.78 -27.15
C SER A 120 -4.94 -22.60 -27.23
N GLY A 121 -5.11 -23.35 -28.32
CA GLY A 121 -6.08 -24.45 -28.45
C GLY A 121 -7.54 -24.15 -28.06
N GLY A 122 -8.06 -22.95 -28.34
CA GLY A 122 -9.43 -22.53 -28.00
C GLY A 122 -9.68 -21.08 -28.39
N ALA A 123 -10.64 -20.42 -27.73
CA ALA A 123 -10.91 -18.99 -27.95
C ALA A 123 -9.65 -18.14 -27.68
N GLY A 124 -9.20 -17.39 -28.68
CA GLY A 124 -8.04 -16.51 -28.61
C GLY A 124 -8.21 -15.37 -27.59
N GLN A 125 -7.10 -14.72 -27.24
CA GLN A 125 -7.10 -13.48 -26.47
C GLN A 125 -6.36 -12.42 -27.28
N PHE A 126 -7.03 -11.30 -27.55
CA PHE A 126 -6.45 -10.18 -28.27
C PHE A 126 -6.84 -8.86 -27.60
N ALA A 127 -5.85 -8.03 -27.34
CA ALA A 127 -6.05 -6.64 -26.96
C ALA A 127 -4.79 -5.83 -27.30
N GLU A 128 -4.95 -4.64 -27.86
CA GLU A 128 -3.86 -3.68 -28.01
C GLU A 128 -4.22 -2.41 -27.24
N VAL A 129 -3.36 -1.97 -26.35
CA VAL A 129 -3.58 -0.84 -25.46
C VAL A 129 -2.43 0.16 -25.61
N TRP A 130 -2.76 1.43 -25.82
CA TRP A 130 -1.81 2.53 -25.94
C TRP A 130 -2.00 3.45 -24.74
N LEU A 131 -0.98 3.54 -23.90
CA LEU A 131 -0.99 4.36 -22.68
C LEU A 131 0.05 5.47 -22.76
N LYS A 132 -0.31 6.57 -22.13
CA LYS A 132 0.60 7.67 -21.83
C LYS A 132 0.62 7.87 -20.31
N VAL A 133 1.80 8.12 -19.75
CA VAL A 133 1.98 8.43 -18.33
C VAL A 133 2.65 9.78 -18.18
N GLU A 134 2.22 10.55 -17.20
CA GLU A 134 2.76 11.86 -16.87
C GLU A 134 2.91 11.97 -15.35
N SER A 135 3.97 12.65 -14.87
CA SER A 135 4.17 12.90 -13.45
C SER A 135 3.15 13.90 -12.92
N LYS A 136 2.70 13.69 -11.68
CA LYS A 136 1.85 14.61 -10.91
C LYS A 136 2.63 15.19 -9.72
N GLN A 137 1.99 16.12 -9.00
CA GLN A 137 2.56 16.67 -7.78
C GLN A 137 2.55 15.65 -6.65
N ARG A 138 3.42 15.83 -5.67
CA ARG A 138 3.51 14.93 -4.51
C ARG A 138 2.21 14.90 -3.71
N GLY A 139 1.74 13.68 -3.42
CA GLY A 139 0.53 13.44 -2.64
C GLY A 139 -0.76 13.40 -3.45
N GLU A 140 -0.70 13.59 -4.77
CA GLU A 140 -1.91 13.53 -5.63
C GLU A 140 -2.31 12.11 -6.02
N GLY A 141 -1.45 11.11 -5.74
CA GLY A 141 -1.73 9.71 -6.01
C GLY A 141 -1.77 9.37 -7.50
N VAL A 142 -2.41 8.24 -7.81
CA VAL A 142 -2.55 7.75 -9.20
C VAL A 142 -3.92 8.13 -9.76
N GLU A 143 -3.93 8.77 -10.92
CA GLU A 143 -5.13 9.13 -11.65
C GLU A 143 -5.18 8.35 -12.98
N PHE A 144 -6.33 7.74 -13.26
CA PHE A 144 -6.58 7.09 -14.54
C PHE A 144 -7.60 7.89 -15.35
N THR A 145 -7.24 8.21 -16.59
CA THR A 145 -8.12 8.92 -17.55
C THR A 145 -8.19 8.16 -18.86
N GLN A 146 -9.19 8.49 -19.66
CA GLN A 146 -9.30 7.96 -21.02
C GLN A 146 -9.59 9.09 -21.99
N SER A 147 -8.89 9.10 -23.12
CA SER A 147 -9.06 10.05 -24.22
C SER A 147 -9.25 9.35 -25.58
N LEU A 148 -9.94 8.20 -25.55
CA LEU A 148 -10.21 7.41 -26.74
C LEU A 148 -11.00 8.19 -27.78
N VAL A 149 -10.48 8.24 -29.00
CA VAL A 149 -11.12 8.86 -30.16
C VAL A 149 -11.53 7.78 -31.16
N GLY A 150 -12.78 7.82 -31.62
CA GLY A 150 -13.31 6.85 -32.58
C GLY A 150 -13.85 5.57 -31.93
N GLN A 151 -13.96 4.51 -32.73
CA GLN A 151 -14.53 3.20 -32.32
C GLN A 151 -13.49 2.07 -32.37
N ASN A 152 -12.21 2.38 -32.24
CA ASN A 152 -11.13 1.39 -32.31
C ASN A 152 -11.15 0.42 -31.13
N VAL A 153 -11.62 0.89 -29.97
CA VAL A 153 -11.81 0.11 -28.74
C VAL A 153 -13.16 0.46 -28.13
N ASP A 154 -13.91 -0.55 -27.80
CA ASP A 154 -15.19 -0.40 -27.12
C ASP A 154 -14.97 0.08 -25.68
N ARG A 155 -15.72 1.09 -25.26
CA ARG A 155 -15.58 1.70 -23.93
C ARG A 155 -15.84 0.74 -22.76
N ILE A 156 -16.49 -0.39 -23.03
CA ILE A 156 -16.70 -1.44 -22.03
C ILE A 156 -15.39 -2.03 -21.51
N PHE A 157 -14.28 -1.94 -22.28
CA PHE A 157 -12.97 -2.45 -21.90
C PHE A 157 -12.13 -1.45 -21.09
N VAL A 158 -12.55 -0.19 -20.99
CA VAL A 158 -11.83 0.84 -20.20
C VAL A 158 -11.65 0.42 -18.73
N PRO A 159 -12.68 -0.07 -18.01
CA PRO A 159 -12.50 -0.54 -16.64
C PRO A 159 -11.53 -1.73 -16.52
N SER A 160 -11.44 -2.56 -17.55
CA SER A 160 -10.50 -3.70 -17.58
C SER A 160 -9.05 -3.23 -17.72
N VAL A 161 -8.80 -2.21 -18.55
CA VAL A 161 -7.48 -1.56 -18.65
C VAL A 161 -7.10 -0.89 -17.33
N GLU A 162 -8.01 -0.11 -16.74
CA GLU A 162 -7.82 0.55 -15.44
C GLU A 162 -7.48 -0.45 -14.33
N LYS A 163 -8.18 -1.58 -14.28
CA LYS A 163 -7.88 -2.67 -13.32
C LYS A 163 -6.49 -3.25 -13.53
N GLY A 164 -6.05 -3.39 -14.78
CA GLY A 164 -4.70 -3.84 -15.12
C GLY A 164 -3.62 -2.86 -14.68
N VAL A 165 -3.83 -1.57 -14.92
CA VAL A 165 -2.95 -0.47 -14.48
C VAL A 165 -2.88 -0.40 -12.96
N SER A 166 -4.03 -0.44 -12.28
CA SER A 166 -4.10 -0.40 -10.81
C SER A 166 -3.36 -1.57 -10.17
N ALA A 167 -3.50 -2.77 -10.73
CA ALA A 167 -2.77 -3.95 -10.28
C ALA A 167 -1.25 -3.77 -10.43
N ALA A 168 -0.79 -3.18 -11.55
CA ALA A 168 0.62 -2.89 -11.76
C ALA A 168 1.14 -1.80 -10.79
N CYS A 169 0.33 -0.79 -10.48
CA CYS A 169 0.67 0.25 -9.49
C CYS A 169 0.85 -0.31 -8.07
N ILE A 170 0.02 -1.30 -7.69
CA ILE A 170 0.14 -1.96 -6.37
C ILE A 170 1.37 -2.87 -6.33
N GLU A 171 1.62 -3.60 -7.41
CA GLU A 171 2.71 -4.56 -7.53
C GLU A 171 4.10 -3.89 -7.62
N GLY A 172 4.12 -2.65 -8.12
CA GLY A 172 5.35 -1.93 -8.46
C GLY A 172 5.94 -2.36 -9.80
N VAL A 173 6.83 -1.54 -10.33
CA VAL A 173 7.44 -1.75 -11.65
C VAL A 173 8.95 -1.81 -11.59
N LEU A 174 9.57 -0.95 -10.76
CA LEU A 174 11.02 -0.81 -10.67
C LEU A 174 11.64 -1.74 -9.63
N ALA A 175 11.10 -1.72 -8.41
CA ALA A 175 11.64 -2.46 -7.27
C ALA A 175 10.56 -3.18 -6.44
N GLY A 176 9.31 -3.19 -6.92
CA GLY A 176 8.19 -3.86 -6.26
C GLY A 176 7.51 -3.02 -5.18
N TYR A 177 7.68 -1.70 -5.21
CA TYR A 177 7.00 -0.77 -4.31
C TYR A 177 5.82 -0.10 -5.00
N ARG A 178 4.83 0.27 -4.22
CA ARG A 178 3.63 0.92 -4.73
C ARG A 178 3.96 2.18 -5.51
N VAL A 179 3.39 2.29 -6.71
CA VAL A 179 3.51 3.47 -7.57
C VAL A 179 2.57 4.58 -7.10
N VAL A 180 3.05 5.83 -7.10
CA VAL A 180 2.30 7.02 -6.68
C VAL A 180 2.58 8.22 -7.59
N ASP A 181 1.71 9.23 -7.51
CA ASP A 181 1.89 10.58 -8.07
C ASP A 181 2.12 10.61 -9.59
N LEU A 182 1.23 9.95 -10.31
CA LEU A 182 1.20 9.97 -11.77
C LEU A 182 -0.21 9.92 -12.34
N LYS A 183 -0.33 10.38 -13.56
CA LYS A 183 -1.53 10.27 -14.38
C LYS A 183 -1.29 9.27 -15.50
N VAL A 184 -2.26 8.40 -15.71
CA VAL A 184 -2.28 7.43 -16.81
C VAL A 184 -3.43 7.78 -17.74
N ASP A 185 -3.15 7.98 -19.02
CA ASP A 185 -4.18 8.23 -20.02
C ASP A 185 -4.21 7.07 -21.03
N PHE A 186 -5.39 6.48 -21.18
CA PHE A 186 -5.66 5.48 -22.20
C PHE A 186 -6.20 6.20 -23.44
N TYR A 187 -5.32 6.44 -24.42
CA TYR A 187 -5.63 7.31 -25.55
C TYR A 187 -6.01 6.58 -26.85
N ASP A 188 -5.57 5.32 -27.04
CA ASP A 188 -5.93 4.52 -28.22
C ASP A 188 -5.67 3.02 -27.98
N GLY A 189 -6.11 2.19 -28.93
CA GLY A 189 -5.89 0.74 -28.89
C GLY A 189 -6.55 0.05 -30.07
N LYS A 190 -6.57 -1.30 -30.01
CA LYS A 190 -7.28 -2.13 -31.01
C LYS A 190 -7.94 -3.30 -30.31
N GLN A 191 -9.14 -3.61 -30.78
CA GLN A 191 -9.87 -4.81 -30.40
C GLN A 191 -10.06 -5.74 -31.60
N HIS A 192 -10.33 -7.00 -31.31
CA HIS A 192 -10.73 -8.01 -32.29
C HIS A 192 -12.18 -8.41 -32.01
N PRO A 193 -13.05 -8.51 -33.03
CA PRO A 193 -14.48 -8.75 -32.84
C PRO A 193 -14.83 -10.00 -32.03
N VAL A 194 -13.98 -11.03 -32.04
CA VAL A 194 -14.26 -12.34 -31.40
C VAL A 194 -13.32 -12.60 -30.21
N ASP A 195 -12.04 -12.21 -30.32
CA ASP A 195 -11.00 -12.62 -29.35
C ASP A 195 -10.72 -11.58 -28.25
N SER A 196 -11.38 -10.42 -28.30
CA SER A 196 -11.23 -9.41 -27.28
C SER A 196 -12.10 -9.73 -26.07
N LYS A 197 -11.45 -9.83 -24.89
CA LYS A 197 -12.05 -10.12 -23.59
C LYS A 197 -11.44 -9.22 -22.52
N ASP A 198 -12.17 -9.04 -21.43
CA ASP A 198 -11.73 -8.24 -20.28
C ASP A 198 -10.34 -8.62 -19.80
N ILE A 199 -10.06 -9.92 -19.65
CA ILE A 199 -8.76 -10.40 -19.21
C ILE A 199 -7.62 -10.02 -20.17
N ALA A 200 -7.89 -9.98 -21.49
CA ALA A 200 -6.89 -9.59 -22.48
C ALA A 200 -6.55 -8.09 -22.35
N PHE A 201 -7.56 -7.23 -22.16
CA PHE A 201 -7.37 -5.80 -21.92
C PHE A 201 -6.72 -5.50 -20.58
N GLN A 202 -7.06 -6.26 -19.53
CA GLN A 202 -6.41 -6.16 -18.22
C GLN A 202 -4.91 -6.47 -18.33
N MET A 203 -4.56 -7.57 -19.01
CA MET A 203 -3.15 -7.95 -19.22
C MET A 203 -2.42 -6.95 -20.11
N ALA A 204 -3.05 -6.50 -21.20
CA ALA A 204 -2.47 -5.50 -22.09
C ALA A 204 -2.24 -4.18 -21.36
N GLY A 205 -3.21 -3.69 -20.58
CA GLY A 205 -3.08 -2.49 -19.75
C GLY A 205 -1.95 -2.59 -18.73
N LYS A 206 -1.85 -3.72 -18.04
CA LYS A 206 -0.77 -3.99 -17.08
C LYS A 206 0.62 -3.90 -17.72
N HIS A 207 0.81 -4.53 -18.86
CA HIS A 207 2.11 -4.51 -19.55
C HIS A 207 2.41 -3.18 -20.22
N ALA A 208 1.42 -2.57 -20.89
CA ALA A 208 1.56 -1.23 -21.45
C ALA A 208 1.98 -0.20 -20.39
N PHE A 209 1.34 -0.25 -19.21
CA PHE A 209 1.71 0.62 -18.11
C PHE A 209 3.16 0.41 -17.68
N LYS A 210 3.61 -0.84 -17.50
CA LYS A 210 5.00 -1.12 -17.11
C LYS A 210 6.00 -0.57 -18.10
N GLU A 211 5.76 -0.71 -19.40
CA GLU A 211 6.63 -0.16 -20.45
C GLU A 211 6.62 1.36 -20.47
N ALA A 212 5.43 2.00 -20.39
CA ALA A 212 5.31 3.45 -20.35
C ALA A 212 6.01 4.04 -19.12
N PHE A 213 5.85 3.41 -17.95
CA PHE A 213 6.48 3.80 -16.71
C PHE A 213 8.01 3.76 -16.80
N LEU A 214 8.58 2.68 -17.34
CA LEU A 214 10.02 2.54 -17.52
C LEU A 214 10.60 3.57 -18.49
N SER A 215 9.83 4.02 -19.49
CA SER A 215 10.26 5.06 -20.43
C SER A 215 10.18 6.48 -19.85
N ALA A 216 9.48 6.67 -18.73
CA ALA A 216 9.17 7.96 -18.12
C ALA A 216 10.15 8.43 -17.03
N GLN A 217 11.40 7.95 -17.04
CA GLN A 217 12.41 8.25 -16.03
C GLN A 217 11.95 7.87 -14.61
N PRO A 218 11.75 6.58 -14.33
CA PRO A 218 11.29 6.12 -13.04
C PRO A 218 12.31 6.37 -11.92
N CYS A 219 11.82 6.61 -10.71
CA CYS A 219 12.64 6.77 -9.52
C CYS A 219 11.94 6.23 -8.28
N LEU A 220 12.74 5.89 -7.27
CA LEU A 220 12.27 5.55 -5.93
C LEU A 220 12.16 6.80 -5.07
N LEU A 221 11.15 6.81 -4.22
CA LEU A 221 10.95 7.80 -3.17
C LEU A 221 11.19 7.15 -1.83
N GLU A 222 12.00 7.79 -1.03
CA GLU A 222 12.23 7.44 0.36
C GLU A 222 11.44 8.41 1.25
N PRO A 223 10.76 7.94 2.32
CA PRO A 223 10.10 8.83 3.25
C PRO A 223 11.16 9.66 3.99
N VAL A 224 10.89 10.95 4.15
CA VAL A 224 11.66 11.84 5.02
C VAL A 224 11.02 11.74 6.40
N LEU A 225 11.78 11.33 7.38
CA LEU A 225 11.39 11.21 8.79
C LEU A 225 11.72 12.47 9.55
#